data_8f20cae001631aa78951f5dd4dee0dd7
#
_entry.id   8f20cae001631aa78951f5dd4dee0dd7
#
_cell.length_a   1.000
_cell.length_b   1.000
_cell.length_c   1.000
_cell.angle_alpha   90.00
_cell.angle_beta   90.00
_cell.angle_gamma   90.00
#
_symmetry.space_group_name_H-M   'P 1'
#
loop_
_entity.id
_entity.type
_entity.pdbx_description
1 polymer ?
#
loop_
_entity_poly.entity_id
_entity_poly.type
_entity_poly.pdbx_seq_one_letter_code
_entity_poly.pdbx_strand_id
1 'polypeptide(L)'
;SNEVKTATDLTFSVTRPAENVCSIGLIGAGNFAKNVLLPELNKIQGIKLHTVISKRGNSASYVKEKYNFLIAGSSEDEIFENPAINAVIITTQHNTHSFLASKALSKGKCVFVEKPLGLNIAELDAVAKIAQTSSGFFQVGFNRRFAPIFQRAKSEIDCLGGPKHMVFRINAGPIPEGSWIQTPAEGGGRIIGEMCHFIDLARYFAGSPMVSLIADSTRKGKDFCDDVATSISFSDGSLASISYTSLGDSSYPKESYEIYGGGSVLNINNFQKLSITSGGRTKTMRYKKEKGIRQELNEFVRSVRDNKGSPINEVEALESSAASISIIESLKKGQRININKYGKLSND
;
A
#
# COMPACT_ATOMS: atom_id res chain seq x y z
N SER A 1 -21.21 -7.99 -30.39
CA SER A 1 -19.76 -7.82 -30.38
C SER A 1 -19.42 -6.76 -29.33
N ASN A 2 -19.08 -7.23 -28.11
CA ASN A 2 -18.54 -6.38 -27.06
C ASN A 2 -17.04 -6.22 -27.34
N GLU A 3 -16.64 -5.05 -27.73
CA GLU A 3 -15.23 -4.68 -27.80
C GLU A 3 -14.64 -4.72 -26.39
N VAL A 4 -13.76 -5.68 -26.15
CA VAL A 4 -12.87 -5.71 -25.00
C VAL A 4 -11.92 -4.52 -25.19
N LYS A 5 -12.11 -3.44 -24.41
CA LYS A 5 -11.13 -2.34 -24.36
C LYS A 5 -9.81 -2.94 -23.90
N THR A 6 -8.85 -2.95 -24.81
CA THR A 6 -7.46 -3.35 -24.56
C THR A 6 -6.88 -2.54 -23.41
N ALA A 7 -6.18 -3.24 -22.48
CA ALA A 7 -5.46 -2.62 -21.39
C ALA A 7 -4.51 -1.55 -21.98
N THR A 8 -4.70 -0.31 -21.56
CA THR A 8 -3.83 0.80 -21.97
C THR A 8 -2.48 0.61 -21.28
N ASP A 9 -1.40 0.62 -22.03
CA ASP A 9 -0.04 0.59 -21.50
C ASP A 9 0.19 1.81 -20.60
N LEU A 10 0.17 1.61 -19.29
CA LEU A 10 0.48 2.65 -18.34
C LEU A 10 2.00 2.86 -18.29
N THR A 11 2.45 3.99 -18.78
CA THR A 11 3.85 4.43 -18.65
C THR A 11 3.89 5.66 -17.75
N PHE A 12 4.75 5.61 -16.75
CA PHE A 12 4.97 6.71 -15.82
C PHE A 12 6.39 7.24 -16.00
N SER A 13 6.54 8.55 -16.16
CA SER A 13 7.85 9.19 -16.36
C SER A 13 8.04 10.33 -15.35
N VAL A 14 9.25 10.44 -14.81
CA VAL A 14 9.63 11.55 -13.94
C VAL A 14 10.49 12.53 -14.74
N THR A 15 10.02 13.76 -14.88
CA THR A 15 10.65 14.80 -15.73
C THR A 15 10.98 16.08 -14.97
N ARG A 16 11.34 16.00 -13.71
CA ARG A 16 11.71 17.17 -12.90
C ARG A 16 13.21 17.15 -12.58
N PRO A 17 13.84 18.31 -12.30
CA PRO A 17 15.22 18.35 -11.83
C PRO A 17 15.37 17.73 -10.44
N ALA A 18 16.54 17.17 -10.15
CA ALA A 18 16.89 16.71 -8.83
C ALA A 18 16.95 17.90 -7.84
N GLU A 19 16.46 17.70 -6.63
CA GLU A 19 16.46 18.70 -5.58
C GLU A 19 17.22 18.18 -4.35
N ASN A 20 18.03 19.06 -3.70
CA ASN A 20 18.81 18.66 -2.54
C ASN A 20 17.97 18.41 -1.28
N VAL A 21 16.71 18.87 -1.26
CA VAL A 21 15.82 18.83 -0.09
C VAL A 21 14.43 18.35 -0.50
N CYS A 22 13.89 17.38 0.24
CA CYS A 22 12.51 17.00 0.15
C CYS A 22 11.68 17.94 1.05
N SER A 23 10.98 18.89 0.42
CA SER A 23 10.11 19.87 1.11
C SER A 23 8.69 19.35 1.17
N ILE A 24 8.20 19.07 2.36
CA ILE A 24 7.01 18.26 2.60
C ILE A 24 5.84 19.13 3.05
N GLY A 25 4.70 18.98 2.35
CA GLY A 25 3.37 19.34 2.83
C GLY A 25 2.65 18.10 3.39
N LEU A 26 2.08 18.20 4.59
CA LEU A 26 1.30 17.14 5.22
C LEU A 26 -0.19 17.48 5.22
N ILE A 27 -1.02 16.63 4.64
CA ILE A 27 -2.48 16.74 4.68
C ILE A 27 -3.02 15.62 5.58
N GLY A 28 -3.60 16.02 6.72
CA GLY A 28 -4.11 15.11 7.74
C GLY A 28 -3.18 14.99 8.96
N ALA A 29 -3.55 15.65 10.07
CA ALA A 29 -2.85 15.58 11.36
C ALA A 29 -3.60 14.67 12.34
N GLY A 30 -4.01 13.47 11.88
CA GLY A 30 -4.72 12.45 12.67
C GLY A 30 -3.80 11.67 13.61
N ASN A 31 -4.37 10.66 14.30
CA ASN A 31 -3.62 9.83 15.24
C ASN A 31 -2.48 9.05 14.58
N PHE A 32 -2.70 8.52 13.37
CA PHE A 32 -1.65 7.81 12.63
C PHE A 32 -0.48 8.75 12.33
N ALA A 33 -0.75 9.93 11.77
CA ALA A 33 0.28 10.91 11.49
C ALA A 33 1.09 11.27 12.74
N LYS A 34 0.39 11.59 13.85
CA LYS A 34 1.03 12.04 15.10
C LYS A 34 1.83 10.96 15.83
N ASN A 35 1.32 9.73 15.84
CA ASN A 35 1.84 8.67 16.71
C ASN A 35 2.75 7.68 15.97
N VAL A 36 2.68 7.62 14.63
CA VAL A 36 3.41 6.63 13.84
C VAL A 36 4.27 7.29 12.77
N LEU A 37 3.69 8.09 11.87
CA LEU A 37 4.38 8.59 10.69
C LEU A 37 5.39 9.71 11.04
N LEU A 38 4.95 10.76 11.72
CA LEU A 38 5.80 11.92 12.04
C LEU A 38 7.00 11.59 12.96
N PRO A 39 6.86 10.70 13.98
CA PRO A 39 8.03 10.25 14.76
C PRO A 39 9.11 9.56 13.93
N GLU A 40 8.73 8.85 12.87
CA GLU A 40 9.69 8.22 11.97
C GLU A 40 10.22 9.18 10.91
N LEU A 41 9.36 10.02 10.35
CA LEU A 41 9.73 11.05 9.38
C LEU A 41 10.74 12.05 9.95
N ASN A 42 10.57 12.45 11.19
CA ASN A 42 11.47 13.42 11.87
C ASN A 42 12.90 12.89 12.12
N LYS A 43 13.13 11.58 11.92
CA LYS A 43 14.47 10.96 12.00
C LYS A 43 15.19 10.95 10.65
N ILE A 44 14.53 11.36 9.58
CA ILE A 44 15.06 11.31 8.21
C ILE A 44 15.78 12.62 7.90
N GLN A 45 16.98 12.52 7.35
CA GLN A 45 17.75 13.67 6.92
C GLN A 45 17.37 14.16 5.52
N GLY A 46 17.61 15.45 5.26
CA GLY A 46 17.35 16.04 3.95
C GLY A 46 15.86 16.33 3.68
N ILE A 47 15.07 16.48 4.74
CA ILE A 47 13.68 16.90 4.66
C ILE A 47 13.52 18.34 5.21
N LYS A 48 12.47 19.01 4.72
CA LYS A 48 11.95 20.26 5.26
C LYS A 48 10.45 20.10 5.49
N LEU A 49 10.01 20.16 6.72
CA LEU A 49 8.60 20.11 7.08
C LEU A 49 8.00 21.51 6.86
N HIS A 50 7.33 21.71 5.71
CA HIS A 50 6.92 23.05 5.29
C HIS A 50 5.52 23.41 5.82
N THR A 51 4.47 22.73 5.39
CA THR A 51 3.10 23.07 5.74
C THR A 51 2.35 21.83 6.22
N VAL A 52 1.59 21.96 7.30
CA VAL A 52 0.68 20.94 7.78
C VAL A 52 -0.76 21.46 7.74
N ILE A 53 -1.65 20.66 7.11
CA ILE A 53 -3.07 20.96 6.98
C ILE A 53 -3.90 19.95 7.76
N SER A 54 -4.91 20.43 8.47
CA SER A 54 -5.92 19.57 9.12
C SER A 54 -7.26 20.28 9.17
N LYS A 55 -8.34 19.55 8.89
CA LYS A 55 -9.72 20.05 9.06
C LYS A 55 -10.00 20.63 10.47
N ARG A 56 -9.30 20.10 11.48
CA ARG A 56 -9.32 20.62 12.84
C ARG A 56 -8.06 21.45 13.06
N GLY A 57 -8.17 22.77 13.00
CA GLY A 57 -7.05 23.71 13.11
C GLY A 57 -6.14 23.46 14.34
N ASN A 58 -6.72 23.13 15.49
CA ASN A 58 -5.95 22.78 16.71
C ASN A 58 -4.97 21.61 16.50
N SER A 59 -5.33 20.65 15.62
CA SER A 59 -4.44 19.52 15.33
C SER A 59 -3.26 19.91 14.44
N ALA A 60 -3.45 20.84 13.51
CA ALA A 60 -2.38 21.37 12.66
C ALA A 60 -1.41 22.23 13.48
N SER A 61 -1.91 23.13 14.34
CA SER A 61 -1.10 23.96 15.24
C SER A 61 -0.24 23.12 16.18
N TYR A 62 -0.83 22.11 16.82
CA TYR A 62 -0.08 21.18 17.69
C TYR A 62 1.04 20.44 16.93
N VAL A 63 0.76 19.94 15.71
CA VAL A 63 1.75 19.23 14.90
C VAL A 63 2.85 20.19 14.43
N LYS A 64 2.48 21.42 14.03
CA LYS A 64 3.45 22.46 13.66
C LYS A 64 4.47 22.69 14.77
N GLU A 65 4.00 22.95 15.98
CA GLU A 65 4.88 23.23 17.13
C GLU A 65 5.75 22.03 17.49
N LYS A 66 5.13 20.82 17.57
CA LYS A 66 5.83 19.61 18.01
C LYS A 66 6.90 19.13 17.02
N TYR A 67 6.68 19.29 15.72
CA TYR A 67 7.53 18.75 14.66
C TYR A 67 8.23 19.83 13.83
N ASN A 68 8.10 21.12 14.22
CA ASN A 68 8.75 22.26 13.56
C ASN A 68 8.33 22.43 12.09
N PHE A 69 7.04 22.28 11.76
CA PHE A 69 6.54 22.74 10.48
C PHE A 69 6.58 24.27 10.42
N LEU A 70 6.86 24.82 9.26
CA LEU A 70 6.90 26.28 9.09
C LEU A 70 5.50 26.90 9.22
N ILE A 71 4.49 26.24 8.63
CA ILE A 71 3.11 26.74 8.52
C ILE A 71 2.14 25.68 9.00
N ALA A 72 1.12 26.11 9.75
CA ALA A 72 -0.10 25.35 9.99
C ALA A 72 -1.25 26.07 9.29
N GLY A 73 -1.97 25.37 8.42
CA GLY A 73 -3.05 25.92 7.62
C GLY A 73 -4.32 25.07 7.69
N SER A 74 -5.32 25.48 6.92
CA SER A 74 -6.63 24.82 6.84
C SER A 74 -7.08 24.49 5.41
N SER A 75 -6.42 25.07 4.40
CA SER A 75 -6.70 24.81 2.99
C SER A 75 -5.60 24.00 2.35
N GLU A 76 -5.95 22.93 1.68
CA GLU A 76 -5.02 22.09 0.94
C GLU A 76 -4.31 22.84 -0.20
N ASP A 77 -4.93 23.92 -0.72
CA ASP A 77 -4.32 24.77 -1.75
C ASP A 77 -3.05 25.47 -1.27
N GLU A 78 -2.91 25.71 0.04
CA GLU A 78 -1.65 26.21 0.64
C GLU A 78 -0.47 25.26 0.43
N ILE A 79 -0.73 23.96 0.17
CA ILE A 79 0.28 22.96 -0.19
C ILE A 79 0.38 22.82 -1.71
N PHE A 80 -0.75 22.68 -2.40
CA PHE A 80 -0.77 22.34 -3.82
C PHE A 80 -0.19 23.47 -4.69
N GLU A 81 -0.52 24.72 -4.39
CA GLU A 81 -0.06 25.89 -5.15
C GLU A 81 1.31 26.40 -4.71
N ASN A 82 1.87 25.89 -3.62
CA ASN A 82 3.15 26.37 -3.11
C ASN A 82 4.35 25.76 -3.87
N PRO A 83 5.12 26.56 -4.63
CA PRO A 83 6.26 26.04 -5.38
C PRO A 83 7.43 25.59 -4.49
N ALA A 84 7.48 26.01 -3.22
CA ALA A 84 8.50 25.58 -2.27
C ALA A 84 8.24 24.16 -1.70
N ILE A 85 7.11 23.53 -2.03
CA ILE A 85 6.76 22.16 -1.63
C ILE A 85 6.85 21.26 -2.85
N ASN A 86 7.70 20.23 -2.79
CA ASN A 86 7.88 19.26 -3.86
C ASN A 86 7.29 17.87 -3.54
N ALA A 87 6.95 17.62 -2.27
CA ALA A 87 6.37 16.36 -1.81
C ALA A 87 5.14 16.59 -0.94
N VAL A 88 4.12 15.76 -1.11
CA VAL A 88 2.89 15.79 -0.31
C VAL A 88 2.67 14.44 0.35
N ILE A 89 2.46 14.45 1.67
CA ILE A 89 2.08 13.27 2.44
C ILE A 89 0.60 13.39 2.81
N ILE A 90 -0.19 12.36 2.47
CA ILE A 90 -1.64 12.32 2.68
C ILE A 90 -1.98 11.22 3.68
N THR A 91 -2.57 11.61 4.83
CA THR A 91 -2.95 10.72 5.95
C THR A 91 -4.35 11.05 6.47
N THR A 92 -5.24 11.33 5.58
CA THR A 92 -6.64 11.69 5.84
C THR A 92 -7.53 10.46 5.98
N GLN A 93 -8.85 10.61 5.90
CA GLN A 93 -9.80 9.50 5.76
C GLN A 93 -9.70 8.90 4.34
N HIS A 94 -9.98 7.60 4.22
CA HIS A 94 -9.77 6.83 2.99
C HIS A 94 -10.46 7.43 1.76
N ASN A 95 -11.67 7.91 1.91
CA ASN A 95 -12.48 8.50 0.83
C ASN A 95 -11.93 9.80 0.23
N THR A 96 -10.90 10.37 0.82
CA THR A 96 -10.28 11.60 0.30
C THR A 96 -8.93 11.35 -0.38
N HIS A 97 -8.37 10.14 -0.24
CA HIS A 97 -7.01 9.82 -0.67
C HIS A 97 -6.82 10.02 -2.17
N SER A 98 -7.67 9.41 -3.00
CA SER A 98 -7.58 9.47 -4.47
C SER A 98 -7.73 10.89 -5.00
N PHE A 99 -8.68 11.65 -4.45
CA PHE A 99 -8.90 13.05 -4.84
C PHE A 99 -7.68 13.92 -4.51
N LEU A 100 -7.17 13.86 -3.28
CA LEU A 100 -6.01 14.65 -2.84
C LEU A 100 -4.74 14.24 -3.58
N ALA A 101 -4.54 12.93 -3.81
CA ALA A 101 -3.41 12.43 -4.59
C ALA A 101 -3.45 12.94 -6.03
N SER A 102 -4.60 12.86 -6.69
CA SER A 102 -4.83 13.38 -8.03
C SER A 102 -4.54 14.87 -8.12
N LYS A 103 -5.03 15.64 -7.15
CA LYS A 103 -4.81 17.10 -7.12
C LYS A 103 -3.34 17.45 -6.93
N ALA A 104 -2.62 16.78 -6.03
CA ALA A 104 -1.19 16.98 -5.82
C ALA A 104 -0.38 16.60 -7.08
N LEU A 105 -0.68 15.46 -7.70
CA LEU A 105 -0.04 15.01 -8.95
C LEU A 105 -0.26 15.99 -10.10
N SER A 106 -1.46 16.56 -10.24
CA SER A 106 -1.76 17.56 -11.29
C SER A 106 -0.92 18.84 -11.15
N LYS A 107 -0.36 19.09 -9.96
CA LYS A 107 0.58 20.18 -9.67
C LYS A 107 2.04 19.73 -9.71
N GLY A 108 2.32 18.55 -10.26
CA GLY A 108 3.67 17.99 -10.38
C GLY A 108 4.34 17.60 -9.06
N LYS A 109 3.57 17.47 -7.97
CA LYS A 109 4.11 17.07 -6.67
C LYS A 109 4.35 15.56 -6.61
N CYS A 110 5.37 15.11 -5.88
CA CYS A 110 5.48 13.72 -5.48
C CYS A 110 4.54 13.44 -4.32
N VAL A 111 3.85 12.34 -4.37
CA VAL A 111 2.79 12.02 -3.42
C VAL A 111 3.10 10.72 -2.66
N PHE A 112 3.15 10.81 -1.35
CA PHE A 112 2.99 9.66 -0.47
C PHE A 112 1.54 9.66 0.04
N VAL A 113 0.78 8.66 -0.30
CA VAL A 113 -0.60 8.51 0.17
C VAL A 113 -0.73 7.26 1.03
N GLU A 114 -1.28 7.43 2.25
CA GLU A 114 -1.63 6.26 3.06
C GLU A 114 -2.64 5.38 2.32
N LYS A 115 -2.55 4.10 2.64
CA LYS A 115 -3.48 3.11 2.08
C LYS A 115 -4.90 3.29 2.69
N PRO A 116 -5.95 2.92 1.96
CA PRO A 116 -5.98 2.55 0.55
C PRO A 116 -5.83 3.77 -0.37
N LEU A 117 -5.38 3.55 -1.61
CA LEU A 117 -5.29 4.63 -2.60
C LEU A 117 -6.66 5.20 -2.97
N GLY A 118 -7.67 4.35 -3.01
CA GLY A 118 -9.06 4.71 -3.31
C GLY A 118 -10.02 3.60 -2.88
N LEU A 119 -11.33 3.91 -2.89
CA LEU A 119 -12.40 3.00 -2.44
C LEU A 119 -13.11 2.27 -3.59
N ASN A 120 -12.90 2.70 -4.83
CA ASN A 120 -13.49 2.09 -6.03
C ASN A 120 -12.56 2.23 -7.24
N ILE A 121 -12.85 1.46 -8.29
CA ILE A 121 -12.03 1.42 -9.50
C ILE A 121 -11.97 2.79 -10.21
N ALA A 122 -13.06 3.55 -10.23
CA ALA A 122 -13.08 4.86 -10.89
C ALA A 122 -12.11 5.87 -10.23
N GLU A 123 -11.96 5.79 -8.91
CA GLU A 123 -10.98 6.58 -8.16
C GLU A 123 -9.54 6.19 -8.53
N LEU A 124 -9.25 4.89 -8.66
CA LEU A 124 -7.93 4.42 -9.10
C LEU A 124 -7.62 4.85 -10.53
N ASP A 125 -8.59 4.77 -11.44
CA ASP A 125 -8.45 5.22 -12.83
C ASP A 125 -8.16 6.74 -12.91
N ALA A 126 -8.80 7.53 -12.06
CA ALA A 126 -8.56 8.97 -12.01
C ALA A 126 -7.11 9.27 -11.59
N VAL A 127 -6.60 8.60 -10.55
CA VAL A 127 -5.19 8.74 -10.13
C VAL A 127 -4.25 8.29 -11.25
N ALA A 128 -4.48 7.10 -11.83
CA ALA A 128 -3.64 6.55 -12.90
C ALA A 128 -3.55 7.48 -14.10
N LYS A 129 -4.68 8.04 -14.53
CA LYS A 129 -4.75 8.98 -15.67
C LYS A 129 -3.92 10.25 -15.43
N ILE A 130 -3.99 10.81 -14.22
CA ILE A 130 -3.25 12.03 -13.90
C ILE A 130 -1.76 11.72 -13.72
N ALA A 131 -1.42 10.60 -13.10
CA ALA A 131 -0.04 10.19 -12.88
C ALA A 131 0.75 10.01 -14.20
N GLN A 132 0.10 9.53 -15.27
CA GLN A 132 0.73 9.38 -16.58
C GLN A 132 1.26 10.69 -17.20
N THR A 133 0.66 11.82 -16.84
CA THR A 133 1.03 13.15 -17.37
C THR A 133 1.70 14.04 -16.34
N SER A 134 1.79 13.56 -15.08
CA SER A 134 2.43 14.29 -13.98
C SER A 134 3.96 14.24 -14.10
N SER A 135 4.62 15.34 -13.74
CA SER A 135 6.07 15.34 -13.51
C SER A 135 6.45 14.74 -12.14
N GLY A 136 5.49 14.57 -11.22
CA GLY A 136 5.64 13.84 -9.97
C GLY A 136 5.31 12.37 -10.11
N PHE A 137 5.38 11.64 -9.00
CA PHE A 137 4.95 10.24 -8.88
C PHE A 137 4.06 10.07 -7.66
N PHE A 138 3.37 8.93 -7.53
CA PHE A 138 2.73 8.56 -6.28
C PHE A 138 3.30 7.25 -5.71
N GLN A 139 3.31 7.16 -4.40
CA GLN A 139 3.60 5.96 -3.62
C GLN A 139 2.46 5.72 -2.64
N VAL A 140 1.95 4.50 -2.60
CA VAL A 140 0.97 4.08 -1.60
C VAL A 140 1.70 3.51 -0.38
N GLY A 141 1.21 3.78 0.83
CA GLY A 141 1.78 3.37 2.11
C GLY A 141 1.78 1.85 2.35
N PHE A 142 2.37 1.09 1.45
CA PHE A 142 2.53 -0.37 1.55
C PHE A 142 3.83 -0.74 2.27
N ASN A 143 3.93 -0.31 3.51
CA ASN A 143 5.11 -0.36 4.35
C ASN A 143 5.75 -1.75 4.51
N ARG A 144 4.99 -2.84 4.39
CA ARG A 144 5.51 -4.21 4.59
C ARG A 144 6.65 -4.57 3.65
N ARG A 145 6.62 -4.13 2.39
CA ARG A 145 7.70 -4.33 1.40
C ARG A 145 9.05 -3.84 1.91
N PHE A 146 9.06 -2.82 2.78
CA PHE A 146 10.26 -2.17 3.30
C PHE A 146 10.71 -2.71 4.66
N ALA A 147 9.94 -3.60 5.29
CA ALA A 147 10.37 -4.22 6.54
C ALA A 147 11.57 -5.14 6.30
N PRO A 148 12.64 -5.06 7.12
CA PRO A 148 13.90 -5.79 6.88
C PRO A 148 13.72 -7.30 6.72
N ILE A 149 12.78 -7.89 7.46
CA ILE A 149 12.46 -9.31 7.36
C ILE A 149 11.86 -9.70 6.01
N PHE A 150 10.99 -8.83 5.44
CA PHE A 150 10.37 -9.08 4.13
C PHE A 150 11.32 -8.79 2.97
N GLN A 151 12.19 -7.79 3.10
CA GLN A 151 13.25 -7.54 2.13
C GLN A 151 14.23 -8.72 2.08
N ARG A 152 14.61 -9.26 3.25
CA ARG A 152 15.43 -10.47 3.31
C ARG A 152 14.73 -11.68 2.68
N ALA A 153 13.46 -11.90 3.00
CA ALA A 153 12.67 -12.97 2.40
C ALA A 153 12.59 -12.82 0.87
N LYS A 154 12.35 -11.60 0.37
CA LYS A 154 12.29 -11.31 -1.08
C LYS A 154 13.62 -11.67 -1.77
N SER A 155 14.75 -11.28 -1.20
CA SER A 155 16.06 -11.63 -1.78
C SER A 155 16.31 -13.14 -1.86
N GLU A 156 15.80 -13.92 -0.92
CA GLU A 156 15.87 -15.38 -0.97
C GLU A 156 14.91 -15.95 -2.03
N ILE A 157 13.68 -15.41 -2.10
CA ILE A 157 12.67 -15.85 -3.07
C ILE A 157 13.12 -15.59 -4.50
N ASP A 158 13.73 -14.44 -4.78
CA ASP A 158 14.19 -14.06 -6.12
C ASP A 158 15.29 -15.01 -6.65
N CYS A 159 16.01 -15.67 -5.75
CA CYS A 159 17.00 -16.68 -6.11
C CYS A 159 16.40 -18.07 -6.45
N LEU A 160 15.11 -18.31 -6.10
CA LEU A 160 14.54 -19.65 -6.25
C LEU A 160 14.09 -20.00 -7.68
N GLY A 161 13.81 -19.00 -8.51
CA GLY A 161 13.22 -19.20 -9.85
C GLY A 161 11.83 -19.85 -9.83
N GLY A 162 11.11 -19.76 -10.97
CA GLY A 162 9.81 -20.40 -11.16
C GLY A 162 8.66 -19.85 -10.30
N PRO A 163 7.47 -20.46 -10.41
CA PRO A 163 6.27 -20.03 -9.69
C PRO A 163 6.37 -20.31 -8.19
N LYS A 164 5.67 -19.50 -7.38
CA LYS A 164 5.60 -19.60 -5.93
C LYS A 164 4.18 -19.95 -5.49
N HIS A 165 4.06 -20.76 -4.46
CA HIS A 165 2.81 -20.96 -3.74
C HIS A 165 2.91 -20.26 -2.39
N MET A 166 2.03 -19.31 -2.13
CA MET A 166 2.06 -18.46 -0.94
C MET A 166 0.82 -18.69 -0.09
N VAL A 167 1.01 -18.84 1.22
CA VAL A 167 -0.08 -19.01 2.20
C VAL A 167 0.07 -17.97 3.30
N PHE A 168 -0.87 -17.03 3.36
CA PHE A 168 -0.88 -15.95 4.33
C PHE A 168 -2.05 -16.11 5.29
N ARG A 169 -1.78 -16.08 6.58
CA ARG A 169 -2.78 -16.12 7.63
C ARG A 169 -2.69 -14.86 8.47
N ILE A 170 -3.80 -14.10 8.51
CA ILE A 170 -3.91 -12.84 9.23
C ILE A 170 -5.02 -12.94 10.27
N ASN A 171 -4.63 -12.93 11.55
CA ASN A 171 -5.51 -12.81 12.70
C ASN A 171 -5.63 -11.32 13.06
N ALA A 172 -6.56 -10.62 12.43
CA ALA A 172 -6.65 -9.17 12.53
C ALA A 172 -7.32 -8.70 13.85
N GLY A 173 -8.13 -9.58 14.45
CA GLY A 173 -8.96 -9.27 15.61
C GLY A 173 -10.12 -8.33 15.28
N PRO A 174 -11.10 -8.18 16.17
CA PRO A 174 -12.24 -7.30 15.97
C PRO A 174 -11.84 -5.82 16.02
N ILE A 175 -12.64 -4.95 15.40
CA ILE A 175 -12.59 -3.51 15.61
C ILE A 175 -13.87 -3.04 16.31
N PRO A 176 -13.83 -1.89 17.03
CA PRO A 176 -15.00 -1.37 17.72
C PRO A 176 -16.19 -1.16 16.77
N GLU A 177 -17.39 -1.44 17.24
CA GLU A 177 -18.62 -1.07 16.56
C GLU A 177 -18.68 0.45 16.35
N GLY A 178 -19.17 0.90 15.19
CA GLY A 178 -19.21 2.32 14.83
C GLY A 178 -17.86 2.92 14.39
N SER A 179 -16.82 2.10 14.20
CA SER A 179 -15.58 2.57 13.59
C SER A 179 -15.85 3.11 12.18
N TRP A 180 -15.37 4.31 11.89
CA TRP A 180 -15.49 4.94 10.56
C TRP A 180 -14.92 4.07 9.43
N ILE A 181 -13.98 3.17 9.75
CA ILE A 181 -13.40 2.21 8.79
C ILE A 181 -14.50 1.32 8.20
N GLN A 182 -15.53 0.96 9.00
CA GLN A 182 -16.66 0.13 8.56
C GLN A 182 -17.75 0.94 7.83
N THR A 183 -17.62 2.26 7.74
CA THR A 183 -18.55 3.10 6.98
C THR A 183 -18.22 3.01 5.49
N PRO A 184 -19.13 2.56 4.62
CA PRO A 184 -18.86 2.37 3.18
C PRO A 184 -18.27 3.60 2.50
N ALA A 185 -18.88 4.76 2.75
CA ALA A 185 -18.53 6.02 2.10
C ALA A 185 -17.26 6.69 2.66
N GLU A 186 -16.75 6.27 3.82
CA GLU A 186 -15.59 6.89 4.46
C GLU A 186 -14.39 5.95 4.50
N GLY A 187 -14.58 4.74 5.03
CA GLY A 187 -13.53 3.77 5.29
C GLY A 187 -13.45 2.64 4.27
N GLY A 188 -14.57 2.28 3.63
CA GLY A 188 -14.64 1.20 2.64
C GLY A 188 -14.49 -0.21 3.20
N GLY A 189 -14.44 -0.37 4.54
CA GLY A 189 -14.24 -1.65 5.23
C GLY A 189 -12.78 -2.09 5.30
N ARG A 190 -12.53 -3.17 6.03
CA ARG A 190 -11.16 -3.66 6.30
C ARG A 190 -10.52 -4.38 5.12
N ILE A 191 -11.30 -4.93 4.20
CA ILE A 191 -10.75 -5.55 2.99
C ILE A 191 -9.97 -4.50 2.19
N ILE A 192 -10.58 -3.36 1.90
CA ILE A 192 -9.92 -2.25 1.20
C ILE A 192 -8.91 -1.56 2.13
N GLY A 193 -9.30 -1.28 3.38
CA GLY A 193 -8.49 -0.46 4.30
C GLY A 193 -7.33 -1.17 4.99
N GLU A 194 -7.31 -2.52 5.06
CA GLU A 194 -6.23 -3.27 5.70
C GLU A 194 -5.73 -4.46 4.89
N MET A 195 -6.63 -5.28 4.31
CA MET A 195 -6.22 -6.48 3.58
C MET A 195 -5.38 -6.15 2.35
N CYS A 196 -5.51 -4.95 1.78
CA CYS A 196 -4.68 -4.45 0.69
C CYS A 196 -3.16 -4.57 0.97
N HIS A 197 -2.72 -4.45 2.21
CA HIS A 197 -1.33 -4.67 2.60
C HIS A 197 -0.82 -6.09 2.32
N PHE A 198 -1.66 -7.09 2.52
CA PHE A 198 -1.30 -8.50 2.35
C PHE A 198 -1.38 -8.91 0.88
N ILE A 199 -2.30 -8.30 0.15
CA ILE A 199 -2.41 -8.43 -1.31
C ILE A 199 -1.17 -7.83 -1.96
N ASP A 200 -0.76 -6.64 -1.54
CA ASP A 200 0.45 -5.98 -1.99
C ASP A 200 1.71 -6.81 -1.70
N LEU A 201 1.79 -7.40 -0.52
CA LEU A 201 2.91 -8.26 -0.17
C LEU A 201 2.95 -9.54 -1.02
N ALA A 202 1.80 -10.11 -1.37
CA ALA A 202 1.71 -11.25 -2.30
C ALA A 202 2.20 -10.85 -3.70
N ARG A 203 1.79 -9.66 -4.20
CA ARG A 203 2.28 -9.10 -5.47
C ARG A 203 3.79 -8.89 -5.46
N TYR A 204 4.31 -8.35 -4.37
CA TYR A 204 5.73 -8.14 -4.17
C TYR A 204 6.53 -9.46 -4.20
N PHE A 205 6.06 -10.50 -3.52
CA PHE A 205 6.74 -11.80 -3.49
C PHE A 205 6.62 -12.56 -4.80
N ALA A 206 5.46 -12.52 -5.46
CA ALA A 206 5.29 -13.12 -6.78
C ALA A 206 6.25 -12.50 -7.80
N GLY A 207 6.40 -11.18 -7.78
CA GLY A 207 7.20 -10.46 -8.76
C GLY A 207 6.56 -10.41 -10.16
N SER A 208 5.31 -10.86 -10.30
CA SER A 208 4.59 -10.94 -11.56
C SER A 208 3.16 -10.37 -11.43
N PRO A 209 2.53 -9.89 -12.52
CA PRO A 209 1.19 -9.32 -12.52
C PRO A 209 0.13 -10.29 -11.99
N MET A 210 -0.87 -9.73 -11.28
CA MET A 210 -2.06 -10.45 -10.88
C MET A 210 -3.02 -10.66 -12.06
N VAL A 211 -3.54 -11.87 -12.24
CA VAL A 211 -4.46 -12.24 -13.33
C VAL A 211 -5.89 -12.28 -12.86
N SER A 212 -6.15 -13.01 -11.79
CA SER A 212 -7.51 -13.21 -11.30
C SER A 212 -7.53 -13.56 -9.81
N LEU A 213 -8.67 -13.35 -9.18
CA LEU A 213 -8.91 -13.80 -7.81
C LEU A 213 -10.32 -14.38 -7.65
N ILE A 214 -10.49 -15.20 -6.60
CA ILE A 214 -11.77 -15.62 -6.06
C ILE A 214 -11.73 -15.48 -4.54
N ALA A 215 -12.85 -15.07 -3.96
CA ALA A 215 -12.98 -14.91 -2.52
C ALA A 215 -14.26 -15.52 -1.99
N ASP A 216 -14.19 -16.00 -0.76
CA ASP A 216 -15.35 -16.46 0.02
C ASP A 216 -15.26 -15.88 1.45
N SER A 217 -16.40 -15.82 2.16
CA SER A 217 -16.48 -15.26 3.49
C SER A 217 -17.43 -16.05 4.39
N THR A 218 -17.21 -15.95 5.71
CA THR A 218 -18.07 -16.59 6.72
C THR A 218 -19.45 -15.95 6.84
N ARG A 219 -19.62 -14.74 6.31
CA ARG A 219 -20.86 -13.94 6.41
C ARG A 219 -21.36 -13.56 5.03
N LYS A 220 -22.04 -14.50 4.37
CA LYS A 220 -22.67 -14.25 3.06
C LYS A 220 -23.76 -13.18 3.16
N GLY A 221 -23.80 -12.27 2.17
CA GLY A 221 -24.87 -11.27 2.04
C GLY A 221 -24.73 -10.03 2.92
N LYS A 222 -23.60 -9.81 3.61
CA LYS A 222 -23.30 -8.54 4.27
C LYS A 222 -22.37 -7.69 3.41
N ASP A 223 -22.63 -6.38 3.35
CA ASP A 223 -21.82 -5.41 2.56
C ASP A 223 -20.37 -5.34 3.05
N PHE A 224 -20.11 -5.66 4.32
CA PHE A 224 -18.78 -5.71 4.92
C PHE A 224 -18.59 -7.00 5.71
N CYS A 225 -17.55 -7.73 5.36
CA CYS A 225 -17.10 -8.90 6.08
C CYS A 225 -15.62 -8.77 6.40
N ASP A 226 -15.27 -9.01 7.68
CA ASP A 226 -13.89 -8.99 8.16
C ASP A 226 -13.27 -10.39 8.18
N ASP A 227 -13.95 -11.39 7.61
CA ASP A 227 -13.55 -12.80 7.66
C ASP A 227 -13.60 -13.37 6.24
N VAL A 228 -12.48 -13.29 5.54
CA VAL A 228 -12.37 -13.57 4.10
C VAL A 228 -11.22 -14.53 3.83
N ALA A 229 -11.48 -15.52 2.99
CA ALA A 229 -10.45 -16.32 2.32
C ALA A 229 -10.44 -15.96 0.83
N THR A 230 -9.25 -15.67 0.29
CA THR A 230 -9.11 -15.39 -1.15
C THR A 230 -7.94 -16.15 -1.75
N SER A 231 -8.10 -16.55 -3.00
CA SER A 231 -7.02 -17.12 -3.84
C SER A 231 -6.77 -16.20 -5.02
N ILE A 232 -5.50 -15.80 -5.20
CA ILE A 232 -5.03 -14.89 -6.25
C ILE A 232 -4.08 -15.66 -7.17
N SER A 233 -4.30 -15.57 -8.48
CA SER A 233 -3.43 -16.15 -9.50
C SER A 233 -2.58 -15.06 -10.16
N PHE A 234 -1.32 -15.39 -10.46
CA PHE A 234 -0.34 -14.49 -11.09
C PHE A 234 0.06 -15.03 -12.48
N SER A 235 0.58 -14.15 -13.33
CA SER A 235 0.88 -14.46 -14.73
C SER A 235 2.04 -15.48 -14.90
N ASP A 236 2.95 -15.58 -13.93
CA ASP A 236 4.02 -16.57 -13.91
C ASP A 236 3.59 -17.97 -13.40
N GLY A 237 2.30 -18.16 -13.12
CA GLY A 237 1.75 -19.38 -12.51
C GLY A 237 1.81 -19.40 -10.99
N SER A 238 2.34 -18.35 -10.34
CA SER A 238 2.30 -18.24 -8.87
C SER A 238 0.88 -18.13 -8.35
N LEU A 239 0.66 -18.63 -7.11
CA LEU A 239 -0.62 -18.57 -6.41
C LEU A 239 -0.44 -18.00 -5.00
N ALA A 240 -1.38 -17.18 -4.54
CA ALA A 240 -1.46 -16.75 -3.14
C ALA A 240 -2.82 -17.07 -2.55
N SER A 241 -2.81 -17.77 -1.40
CA SER A 241 -3.98 -17.98 -0.56
C SER A 241 -3.87 -17.07 0.67
N ILE A 242 -4.83 -16.16 0.86
CA ILE A 242 -4.85 -15.22 1.98
C ILE A 242 -6.09 -15.45 2.82
N SER A 243 -5.90 -15.85 4.06
CA SER A 243 -6.96 -15.94 5.09
C SER A 243 -6.84 -14.75 6.02
N TYR A 244 -7.84 -13.88 5.99
CA TYR A 244 -7.97 -12.69 6.84
C TYR A 244 -9.18 -12.87 7.75
N THR A 245 -8.99 -12.77 9.07
CA THR A 245 -10.09 -13.01 10.02
C THR A 245 -10.05 -12.06 11.21
N SER A 246 -11.23 -11.68 11.68
CA SER A 246 -11.49 -10.95 12.92
C SER A 246 -11.90 -11.85 14.10
N LEU A 247 -12.09 -13.15 13.85
CA LEU A 247 -12.67 -14.11 14.81
C LEU A 247 -11.65 -14.66 15.80
N GLY A 248 -10.36 -14.49 15.55
CA GLY A 248 -9.32 -15.09 16.38
C GLY A 248 -9.02 -14.31 17.65
N ASP A 249 -8.42 -15.00 18.62
CA ASP A 249 -7.93 -14.39 19.85
C ASP A 249 -6.75 -13.44 19.59
N SER A 250 -6.75 -12.27 20.22
CA SER A 250 -5.74 -11.21 20.02
C SER A 250 -4.35 -11.57 20.58
N SER A 251 -4.23 -12.55 21.47
CA SER A 251 -2.95 -13.06 21.96
C SER A 251 -2.24 -13.95 20.94
N TYR A 252 -2.95 -14.50 19.96
CA TYR A 252 -2.37 -15.27 18.88
C TYR A 252 -1.65 -14.36 17.88
N PRO A 253 -0.46 -14.74 17.35
CA PRO A 253 0.29 -13.91 16.43
C PRO A 253 -0.54 -13.41 15.25
N LYS A 254 -0.49 -12.08 15.01
CA LYS A 254 -1.34 -11.45 14.00
C LYS A 254 -1.05 -11.96 12.58
N GLU A 255 0.21 -12.08 12.21
CA GLU A 255 0.61 -12.31 10.82
C GLU A 255 1.53 -13.53 10.72
N SER A 256 1.21 -14.45 9.80
CA SER A 256 2.04 -15.60 9.44
C SER A 256 2.03 -15.79 7.93
N TYR A 257 3.20 -16.08 7.35
CA TYR A 257 3.40 -16.19 5.92
C TYR A 257 4.26 -17.42 5.62
N GLU A 258 3.83 -18.22 4.67
CA GLU A 258 4.57 -19.34 4.12
C GLU A 258 4.68 -19.17 2.61
N ILE A 259 5.89 -19.32 2.08
CA ILE A 259 6.18 -19.21 0.66
C ILE A 259 6.96 -20.44 0.25
N TYR A 260 6.42 -21.16 -0.73
CA TYR A 260 6.98 -22.38 -1.31
C TYR A 260 7.44 -22.10 -2.73
N GLY A 261 8.66 -22.51 -3.09
CA GLY A 261 9.20 -22.36 -4.43
C GLY A 261 10.60 -22.95 -4.52
N GLY A 262 11.00 -23.45 -5.69
CA GLY A 262 12.34 -23.93 -5.96
C GLY A 262 12.88 -24.99 -4.97
N GLY A 263 12.02 -25.86 -4.42
CA GLY A 263 12.41 -26.84 -3.40
C GLY A 263 12.69 -26.25 -2.01
N SER A 264 12.28 -25.01 -1.77
CA SER A 264 12.50 -24.30 -0.50
C SER A 264 11.16 -23.83 0.10
N VAL A 265 11.15 -23.68 1.43
CA VAL A 265 10.05 -23.10 2.18
C VAL A 265 10.56 -21.96 3.03
N LEU A 266 9.96 -20.79 2.88
CA LEU A 266 10.17 -19.64 3.76
C LEU A 266 8.97 -19.50 4.68
N ASN A 267 9.20 -19.37 5.98
CA ASN A 267 8.17 -19.10 6.97
C ASN A 267 8.51 -17.82 7.73
N ILE A 268 7.59 -16.86 7.71
CA ILE A 268 7.72 -15.59 8.42
C ILE A 268 6.62 -15.48 9.47
N ASN A 269 7.01 -15.22 10.72
CA ASN A 269 6.08 -15.07 11.82
C ASN A 269 6.18 -13.66 12.43
N ASN A 270 5.10 -12.90 12.31
CA ASN A 270 4.80 -11.65 13.01
C ASN A 270 5.96 -10.63 12.99
N PHE A 271 6.67 -10.47 11.87
CA PHE A 271 7.85 -9.61 11.67
C PHE A 271 9.10 -9.98 12.50
N GLN A 272 9.07 -11.05 13.27
CA GLN A 272 10.13 -11.36 14.25
C GLN A 272 10.98 -12.58 13.92
N LYS A 273 10.45 -13.52 13.15
CA LYS A 273 11.15 -14.77 12.84
C LYS A 273 11.00 -15.10 11.36
N LEU A 274 12.12 -15.28 10.67
CA LEU A 274 12.21 -15.85 9.33
C LEU A 274 12.92 -17.18 9.42
N SER A 275 12.29 -18.25 8.97
CA SER A 275 12.89 -19.59 8.81
C SER A 275 12.91 -19.96 7.33
N ILE A 276 14.03 -20.46 6.85
CA ILE A 276 14.23 -20.91 5.48
C ILE A 276 14.64 -22.37 5.54
N THR A 277 13.81 -23.23 4.96
CA THR A 277 14.06 -24.68 4.87
C THR A 277 14.37 -25.04 3.43
N SER A 278 15.54 -25.63 3.19
CA SER A 278 15.99 -26.08 1.87
C SER A 278 17.03 -27.17 2.05
N GLY A 279 17.05 -28.20 1.17
CA GLY A 279 18.01 -29.29 1.21
C GLY A 279 18.03 -30.04 2.55
N GLY A 280 16.90 -30.23 3.19
CA GLY A 280 16.77 -30.91 4.49
C GLY A 280 17.29 -30.12 5.71
N ARG A 281 17.63 -28.85 5.54
CA ARG A 281 18.13 -27.97 6.61
C ARG A 281 17.26 -26.75 6.78
N THR A 282 17.13 -26.28 8.02
CA THR A 282 16.42 -25.05 8.35
C THR A 282 17.35 -24.02 8.97
N LYS A 283 17.43 -22.83 8.33
CA LYS A 283 18.09 -21.66 8.88
C LYS A 283 17.03 -20.71 9.45
N THR A 284 17.21 -20.27 10.69
CA THR A 284 16.29 -19.33 11.35
C THR A 284 17.01 -18.03 11.70
N MET A 285 16.37 -16.91 11.38
CA MET A 285 16.82 -15.55 11.69
C MET A 285 15.75 -14.85 12.54
N ARG A 286 16.20 -14.05 13.52
CA ARG A 286 15.35 -13.26 14.41
C ARG A 286 15.52 -11.77 14.11
N TYR A 287 14.42 -11.04 14.16
CA TYR A 287 14.35 -9.61 13.88
C TYR A 287 13.64 -8.88 15.02
N LYS A 288 13.95 -7.60 15.20
CA LYS A 288 13.07 -6.70 15.96
C LYS A 288 11.76 -6.55 15.19
N LYS A 289 10.65 -6.45 15.92
CA LYS A 289 9.33 -6.21 15.30
C LYS A 289 9.29 -4.82 14.67
N GLU A 290 9.63 -4.74 13.41
CA GLU A 290 9.69 -3.51 12.63
C GLU A 290 8.85 -3.67 11.36
N LYS A 291 7.94 -2.70 11.14
CA LYS A 291 6.96 -2.78 10.05
C LYS A 291 7.40 -2.07 8.77
N GLY A 292 8.62 -1.53 8.72
CA GLY A 292 9.18 -0.92 7.52
C GLY A 292 8.79 0.55 7.27
N ILE A 293 8.07 1.20 8.18
CA ILE A 293 7.57 2.58 7.96
C ILE A 293 8.72 3.57 7.76
N ARG A 294 9.77 3.49 8.59
CA ARG A 294 10.94 4.37 8.43
C ARG A 294 11.65 4.15 7.10
N GLN A 295 11.84 2.89 6.73
CA GLN A 295 12.51 2.51 5.48
C GLN A 295 11.69 2.98 4.28
N GLU A 296 10.38 2.80 4.32
CA GLU A 296 9.46 3.28 3.30
C GLU A 296 9.55 4.80 3.12
N LEU A 297 9.48 5.56 4.20
CA LEU A 297 9.60 7.01 4.18
C LEU A 297 10.99 7.48 3.70
N ASN A 298 12.06 6.78 4.10
CA ASN A 298 13.42 7.05 3.61
C ASN A 298 13.52 6.88 2.09
N GLU A 299 12.99 5.79 1.55
CA GLU A 299 13.02 5.54 0.10
C GLU A 299 12.15 6.56 -0.65
N PHE A 300 10.99 6.95 -0.12
CA PHE A 300 10.19 8.04 -0.67
C PHE A 300 10.98 9.36 -0.73
N VAL A 301 11.54 9.79 0.40
CA VAL A 301 12.34 11.03 0.49
C VAL A 301 13.54 10.99 -0.45
N ARG A 302 14.22 9.85 -0.53
CA ARG A 302 15.36 9.66 -1.44
C ARG A 302 14.92 9.75 -2.90
N SER A 303 13.81 9.12 -3.28
CA SER A 303 13.27 9.22 -4.65
C SER A 303 12.87 10.64 -5.02
N VAL A 304 12.31 11.41 -4.08
CA VAL A 304 12.02 12.84 -4.29
C VAL A 304 13.30 13.64 -4.56
N ARG A 305 14.32 13.46 -3.73
CA ARG A 305 15.59 14.19 -3.83
C ARG A 305 16.42 13.83 -5.05
N ASP A 306 16.52 12.53 -5.33
CA ASP A 306 17.36 11.99 -6.40
C ASP A 306 16.67 12.04 -7.77
N ASN A 307 15.45 12.60 -7.84
CA ASN A 307 14.60 12.60 -9.04
C ASN A 307 14.42 11.19 -9.64
N LYS A 308 14.13 10.22 -8.79
CA LYS A 308 13.79 8.85 -9.17
C LYS A 308 12.27 8.69 -9.22
N GLY A 309 11.81 7.63 -9.87
CA GLY A 309 10.41 7.23 -9.81
C GLY A 309 9.99 6.72 -8.43
N SER A 310 8.73 6.33 -8.31
CA SER A 310 8.18 5.77 -7.08
C SER A 310 8.97 4.54 -6.62
N PRO A 311 9.30 4.43 -5.31
CA PRO A 311 9.92 3.23 -4.73
C PRO A 311 9.08 1.95 -4.87
N ILE A 312 7.78 2.11 -4.96
CA ILE A 312 6.84 1.04 -5.38
C ILE A 312 6.40 1.36 -6.79
N ASN A 313 6.56 0.44 -7.72
CA ASN A 313 6.05 0.63 -9.07
C ASN A 313 4.56 0.98 -9.02
N GLU A 314 4.18 2.05 -9.69
CA GLU A 314 2.82 2.62 -9.61
C GLU A 314 1.78 1.66 -10.18
N VAL A 315 2.14 0.85 -11.19
CA VAL A 315 1.27 -0.22 -11.71
C VAL A 315 1.03 -1.27 -10.64
N GLU A 316 2.05 -1.71 -9.91
CA GLU A 316 1.88 -2.68 -8.81
C GLU A 316 1.00 -2.14 -7.68
N ALA A 317 1.14 -0.85 -7.35
CA ALA A 317 0.30 -0.21 -6.35
C ALA A 317 -1.17 -0.13 -6.77
N LEU A 318 -1.42 0.16 -8.06
CA LEU A 318 -2.76 0.13 -8.67
C LEU A 318 -3.34 -1.28 -8.70
N GLU A 319 -2.55 -2.29 -9.11
CA GLU A 319 -2.97 -3.71 -9.10
C GLU A 319 -3.39 -4.15 -7.70
N SER A 320 -2.56 -3.87 -6.70
CA SER A 320 -2.82 -4.26 -5.29
C SER A 320 -4.09 -3.59 -4.75
N SER A 321 -4.29 -2.32 -5.09
CA SER A 321 -5.50 -1.56 -4.71
C SER A 321 -6.73 -2.09 -5.42
N ALA A 322 -6.66 -2.34 -6.73
CA ALA A 322 -7.76 -2.89 -7.52
C ALA A 322 -8.14 -4.31 -7.07
N ALA A 323 -7.15 -5.14 -6.74
CA ALA A 323 -7.40 -6.49 -6.24
C ALA A 323 -8.18 -6.48 -4.92
N SER A 324 -7.91 -5.54 -4.01
CA SER A 324 -8.69 -5.40 -2.76
C SER A 324 -10.16 -5.05 -3.02
N ILE A 325 -10.43 -4.20 -4.01
CA ILE A 325 -11.79 -3.86 -4.45
C ILE A 325 -12.45 -5.07 -5.13
N SER A 326 -11.71 -5.79 -5.96
CA SER A 326 -12.20 -6.97 -6.69
C SER A 326 -12.55 -8.14 -5.77
N ILE A 327 -11.96 -8.23 -4.57
CA ILE A 327 -12.40 -9.19 -3.55
C ILE A 327 -13.86 -8.95 -3.17
N ILE A 328 -14.26 -7.69 -2.94
CA ILE A 328 -15.65 -7.36 -2.63
C ILE A 328 -16.58 -7.73 -3.80
N GLU A 329 -16.14 -7.49 -5.03
CA GLU A 329 -16.88 -7.91 -6.22
C GLU A 329 -17.03 -9.43 -6.30
N SER A 330 -15.94 -10.19 -6.04
CA SER A 330 -15.97 -11.66 -6.00
C SER A 330 -16.94 -12.19 -4.94
N LEU A 331 -16.93 -11.61 -3.74
CA LEU A 331 -17.86 -11.97 -2.66
C LEU A 331 -19.32 -11.71 -3.03
N LYS A 332 -19.62 -10.60 -3.73
CA LYS A 332 -20.98 -10.27 -4.20
C LYS A 332 -21.46 -11.18 -5.30
N LYS A 333 -20.59 -11.52 -6.25
CA LYS A 333 -20.94 -12.32 -7.43
C LYS A 333 -20.80 -13.83 -7.20
N GLY A 334 -20.06 -14.26 -6.18
CA GLY A 334 -19.75 -15.67 -5.94
C GLY A 334 -18.91 -16.32 -7.05
N GLN A 335 -18.08 -15.53 -7.74
CA GLN A 335 -17.31 -16.02 -8.90
C GLN A 335 -15.90 -15.41 -8.94
N ARG A 336 -15.06 -16.02 -9.78
CA ARG A 336 -13.70 -15.53 -10.07
C ARG A 336 -13.77 -14.20 -10.84
N ILE A 337 -12.95 -13.23 -10.44
CA ILE A 337 -12.86 -11.91 -11.06
C ILE A 337 -11.48 -11.77 -11.72
N ASN A 338 -11.44 -11.32 -12.97
CA ASN A 338 -10.21 -10.94 -13.66
C ASN A 338 -9.77 -9.56 -13.19
N ILE A 339 -8.48 -9.41 -12.83
CA ILE A 339 -7.91 -8.19 -12.24
C ILE A 339 -6.71 -7.63 -13.01
N ASN A 340 -6.51 -8.07 -14.25
CA ASN A 340 -5.38 -7.69 -15.10
C ASN A 340 -5.50 -6.29 -15.74
N LYS A 341 -6.32 -5.41 -15.15
CA LYS A 341 -6.61 -4.08 -15.73
C LYS A 341 -5.37 -3.18 -15.86
N TYR A 342 -4.45 -3.24 -14.91
CA TYR A 342 -3.28 -2.38 -14.84
C TYR A 342 -1.97 -3.11 -15.22
N GLY A 343 -1.93 -4.43 -15.15
CA GLY A 343 -0.75 -5.23 -15.50
C GLY A 343 -0.73 -5.64 -16.96
N LYS A 344 0.45 -5.59 -17.63
CA LYS A 344 0.63 -6.29 -18.89
C LYS A 344 0.60 -7.80 -18.64
N LEU A 345 -0.27 -8.51 -19.32
CA LEU A 345 -0.01 -9.90 -19.63
C LEU A 345 1.10 -9.88 -20.68
N SER A 346 2.27 -10.48 -20.39
CA SER A 346 3.22 -10.81 -21.44
C SER A 346 2.46 -11.74 -22.41
N ASN A 347 2.16 -11.23 -23.59
CA ASN A 347 1.77 -12.10 -24.71
C ASN A 347 3.08 -12.80 -25.13
N ASP A 348 3.27 -14.04 -24.70
CA ASP A 348 4.13 -15.00 -25.39
C ASP A 348 3.40 -15.54 -26.65
#